data_3f7501fc5811dc7c8dbc6964b90747af
#
_entry.id   3f7501fc5811dc7c8dbc6964b90747af
#
_cell.length_a   1.000
_cell.length_b   1.000
_cell.length_c   1.000
_cell.angle_alpha   90.00
_cell.angle_beta   90.00
_cell.angle_gamma   90.00
#
_symmetry.space_group_name_H-M   'P 1'
#
loop_
_entity.id
_entity.type
_entity.pdbx_description
1 polymer ?
#
loop_
_entity_poly.entity_id
_entity_poly.type
_entity_poly.pdbx_seq_one_letter_code
_entity_poly.pdbx_strand_id
1 'polypeptide(L)'
;MIAGSLERLRETLVWVVERVPFYRERFASAGVDPARVTPDELRRIPVLRKADLVRTQRERPPFGELLAVGREEFASLHTSPGPIFIPRIASERGGTPALVEEIAAMGVKRGDVAHVTLNYHIMPGGLRIHRAFEQFGCLVINGGVGNTEMQVQLARAYGATVYAGTPSFLRQIGIVAREQGIDLRREMPYRVAFSTAEKLTPELRAELDDMFGVELFDHIGEAQIGPVAGECKAHQGMHLSENDLFCEFLDPESGEPAQPGGVGELIASHLGPRGLPLVRYAPGDAYRILGGDCPCGNAQPRVEFFGQVGAIRKLKGVLIHPIAVADYLARFPGTGRFQIVVEQRTGESFERATLRVGVKEAGVAGTDAGRDLAGRISRGIKGALLIQMDVDVCAEDDIPAEAAGPAFARAIVNKSAA
;
A
#
# COMPACT_ATOMS: atom_id res chain seq x y z
N MET A 1 -9.17 5.55 16.56
CA MET A 1 -8.48 6.86 16.67
C MET A 1 -7.81 6.93 18.03
N ILE A 2 -6.52 7.29 18.04
CA ILE A 2 -5.79 7.53 19.28
C ILE A 2 -6.35 8.79 19.94
N ALA A 3 -6.40 8.80 21.28
CA ALA A 3 -6.73 10.00 22.04
C ALA A 3 -5.81 11.16 21.64
N GLY A 4 -6.37 12.31 21.28
CA GLY A 4 -5.62 13.50 20.83
C GLY A 4 -5.41 13.62 19.32
N SER A 5 -5.68 12.60 18.50
CA SER A 5 -5.51 12.73 17.03
C SER A 5 -6.44 13.79 16.41
N LEU A 6 -7.66 13.90 16.91
CA LEU A 6 -8.61 14.92 16.46
C LEU A 6 -8.17 16.34 16.83
N GLU A 7 -7.57 16.53 18.01
CA GLU A 7 -7.06 17.85 18.44
C GLU A 7 -5.87 18.27 17.57
N ARG A 8 -4.93 17.38 17.33
CA ARG A 8 -3.81 17.62 16.40
C ARG A 8 -4.29 17.91 14.98
N LEU A 9 -5.37 17.24 14.54
CA LEU A 9 -6.00 17.55 13.27
C LEU A 9 -6.53 18.98 13.26
N ARG A 10 -7.28 19.41 14.28
CA ARG A 10 -7.81 20.78 14.38
C ARG A 10 -6.71 21.83 14.31
N GLU A 11 -5.64 21.66 15.08
CA GLU A 11 -4.46 22.54 15.02
C GLU A 11 -3.89 22.60 13.60
N THR A 12 -3.76 21.44 12.93
CA THR A 12 -3.27 21.37 11.56
C THR A 12 -4.22 22.06 10.58
N LEU A 13 -5.52 21.87 10.72
CA LEU A 13 -6.51 22.48 9.84
C LEU A 13 -6.55 23.99 9.97
N VAL A 14 -6.45 24.54 11.19
CA VAL A 14 -6.31 25.98 11.42
C VAL A 14 -5.07 26.52 10.71
N TRP A 15 -3.92 25.88 10.92
CA TRP A 15 -2.66 26.26 10.27
C TRP A 15 -2.74 26.23 8.74
N VAL A 16 -3.41 25.20 8.17
CA VAL A 16 -3.61 25.05 6.72
C VAL A 16 -4.54 26.11 6.15
N VAL A 17 -5.70 26.33 6.78
CA VAL A 17 -6.71 27.29 6.29
C VAL A 17 -6.17 28.74 6.31
N GLU A 18 -5.36 29.09 7.30
CA GLU A 18 -4.68 30.39 7.35
C GLU A 18 -3.74 30.62 6.17
N ARG A 19 -3.04 29.58 5.71
CA ARG A 19 -1.91 29.69 4.76
C ARG A 19 -2.25 29.32 3.33
N VAL A 20 -3.20 28.39 3.13
CA VAL A 20 -3.50 27.81 1.81
C VAL A 20 -4.86 28.28 1.33
N PRO A 21 -4.94 29.21 0.36
CA PRO A 21 -6.22 29.72 -0.17
C PRO A 21 -7.16 28.64 -0.63
N PHE A 22 -6.66 27.60 -1.31
CA PHE A 22 -7.42 26.45 -1.75
C PHE A 22 -8.24 25.79 -0.61
N TYR A 23 -7.67 25.59 0.56
CA TYR A 23 -8.41 25.01 1.69
C TYR A 23 -9.29 26.03 2.38
N ARG A 24 -8.89 27.30 2.45
CA ARG A 24 -9.74 28.38 3.00
C ARG A 24 -11.10 28.43 2.27
N GLU A 25 -11.09 28.39 0.96
CA GLU A 25 -12.30 28.39 0.15
C GLU A 25 -13.15 27.14 0.39
N ARG A 26 -12.53 25.96 0.45
CA ARG A 26 -13.24 24.69 0.69
C ARG A 26 -13.90 24.64 2.06
N PHE A 27 -13.23 25.10 3.11
CA PHE A 27 -13.78 25.16 4.46
C PHE A 27 -14.92 26.18 4.56
N ALA A 28 -14.73 27.37 3.99
CA ALA A 28 -15.77 28.39 3.93
C ALA A 28 -17.02 27.92 3.19
N SER A 29 -16.86 27.29 2.01
CA SER A 29 -17.96 26.77 1.20
C SER A 29 -18.71 25.63 1.91
N ALA A 30 -18.01 24.82 2.71
CA ALA A 30 -18.64 23.75 3.49
C ALA A 30 -19.28 24.26 4.80
N GLY A 31 -19.01 25.51 5.19
CA GLY A 31 -19.46 26.08 6.46
C GLY A 31 -18.88 25.31 7.67
N VAL A 32 -17.59 24.95 7.61
CA VAL A 32 -16.90 24.17 8.65
C VAL A 32 -15.84 25.03 9.32
N ASP A 33 -15.89 25.12 10.65
CA ASP A 33 -14.87 25.78 11.45
C ASP A 33 -13.69 24.80 11.70
N PRO A 34 -12.48 25.05 11.18
CA PRO A 34 -11.35 24.15 11.33
C PRO A 34 -10.95 23.93 12.81
N ALA A 35 -11.16 24.95 13.69
CA ALA A 35 -10.80 24.86 15.09
C ALA A 35 -11.71 23.95 15.93
N ARG A 36 -12.93 23.69 15.45
CA ARG A 36 -13.96 22.96 16.19
C ARG A 36 -14.51 21.74 15.45
N VAL A 37 -13.94 21.43 14.29
CA VAL A 37 -14.42 20.36 13.41
C VAL A 37 -14.61 19.04 14.16
N THR A 38 -15.77 18.42 13.96
CA THR A 38 -16.03 17.03 14.36
C THR A 38 -15.75 16.09 13.19
N PRO A 39 -15.61 14.76 13.40
CA PRO A 39 -15.46 13.81 12.29
C PRO A 39 -16.60 13.90 11.26
N ASP A 40 -17.83 14.16 11.71
CA ASP A 40 -19.00 14.32 10.81
C ASP A 40 -18.92 15.61 9.99
N GLU A 41 -18.50 16.70 10.59
CA GLU A 41 -18.31 17.97 9.86
C GLU A 41 -17.13 17.90 8.90
N LEU A 42 -16.05 17.17 9.27
CA LEU A 42 -14.91 16.98 8.39
C LEU A 42 -15.33 16.33 7.08
N ARG A 43 -16.29 15.41 7.10
CA ARG A 43 -16.83 14.75 5.89
C ARG A 43 -17.55 15.70 4.94
N ARG A 44 -17.96 16.88 5.39
CA ARG A 44 -18.53 17.93 4.51
C ARG A 44 -17.48 18.58 3.62
N ILE A 45 -16.19 18.50 3.99
CA ILE A 45 -15.10 18.96 3.15
C ILE A 45 -14.92 17.95 2.00
N PRO A 46 -15.00 18.37 0.73
CA PRO A 46 -14.84 17.47 -0.40
C PRO A 46 -13.50 16.72 -0.38
N VAL A 47 -13.50 15.44 -0.75
CA VAL A 47 -12.28 14.63 -0.89
C VAL A 47 -11.39 15.19 -2.00
N LEU A 48 -10.11 15.31 -1.76
CA LEU A 48 -9.09 15.67 -2.76
C LEU A 48 -8.55 14.38 -3.39
N ARG A 49 -8.96 14.09 -4.61
CA ARG A 49 -8.51 12.91 -5.32
C ARG A 49 -7.15 13.13 -6.01
N LYS A 50 -6.43 12.06 -6.26
CA LYS A 50 -5.13 12.11 -6.96
C LYS A 50 -5.22 12.83 -8.31
N ALA A 51 -6.29 12.62 -9.06
CA ALA A 51 -6.54 13.31 -10.33
C ALA A 51 -6.71 14.83 -10.16
N ASP A 52 -7.37 15.26 -9.06
CA ASP A 52 -7.54 16.68 -8.76
C ASP A 52 -6.21 17.34 -8.42
N LEU A 53 -5.37 16.65 -7.67
CA LEU A 53 -4.03 17.14 -7.33
C LEU A 53 -3.18 17.32 -8.61
N VAL A 54 -3.19 16.35 -9.53
CA VAL A 54 -2.51 16.45 -10.83
C VAL A 54 -3.05 17.63 -11.64
N ARG A 55 -4.38 17.77 -11.72
CA ARG A 55 -5.04 18.88 -12.44
C ARG A 55 -4.62 20.24 -11.89
N THR A 56 -4.73 20.41 -10.57
CA THR A 56 -4.39 21.68 -9.91
C THR A 56 -2.93 22.09 -10.14
N GLN A 57 -2.01 21.12 -10.08
CA GLN A 57 -0.59 21.38 -10.37
C GLN A 57 -0.31 21.68 -11.84
N ARG A 58 -1.11 21.15 -12.78
CA ARG A 58 -0.99 21.50 -14.22
C ARG A 58 -1.53 22.88 -14.52
N GLU A 59 -2.64 23.27 -13.89
CA GLU A 59 -3.25 24.58 -14.08
C GLU A 59 -2.41 25.70 -13.49
N ARG A 60 -1.71 25.44 -12.38
CA ARG A 60 -0.85 26.42 -11.68
C ARG A 60 0.48 25.77 -11.25
N PRO A 61 1.42 25.59 -12.22
CA PRO A 61 2.68 24.88 -11.98
C PRO A 61 3.61 25.61 -11.00
N PRO A 62 4.45 24.86 -10.26
CA PRO A 62 4.51 23.40 -10.22
C PRO A 62 3.63 22.77 -9.13
N PHE A 63 3.11 23.55 -8.15
CA PHE A 63 2.50 23.01 -6.93
C PHE A 63 1.01 23.29 -6.81
N GLY A 64 0.38 23.90 -7.79
CA GLY A 64 -0.96 24.42 -7.65
C GLY A 64 -0.98 25.57 -6.61
N GLU A 65 -2.12 25.85 -6.01
CA GLU A 65 -2.24 26.77 -4.87
C GLU A 65 -2.24 26.04 -3.53
N LEU A 66 -1.43 24.98 -3.42
CA LEU A 66 -1.44 24.07 -2.28
C LEU A 66 -0.24 24.28 -1.33
N LEU A 67 0.62 25.25 -1.62
CA LEU A 67 1.76 25.54 -0.76
C LEU A 67 1.32 26.31 0.49
N ALA A 68 1.82 25.85 1.64
CA ALA A 68 1.61 26.52 2.93
C ALA A 68 2.79 27.37 3.37
N VAL A 69 3.91 27.32 2.65
CA VAL A 69 5.18 27.99 2.97
C VAL A 69 5.86 28.56 1.73
N GLY A 70 6.79 29.47 1.90
CA GLY A 70 7.61 30.00 0.82
C GLY A 70 8.66 29.01 0.34
N ARG A 71 9.22 29.26 -0.87
CA ARG A 71 10.22 28.37 -1.51
C ARG A 71 11.54 28.33 -0.70
N GLU A 72 11.84 29.34 0.04
CA GLU A 72 13.00 29.47 0.93
C GLU A 72 13.00 28.46 2.08
N GLU A 73 11.84 27.91 2.42
CA GLU A 73 11.70 26.87 3.44
C GLU A 73 11.89 25.46 2.86
N PHE A 74 11.97 25.31 1.53
CA PHE A 74 12.12 23.98 0.92
C PHE A 74 13.51 23.40 1.19
N ALA A 75 13.53 22.14 1.56
CA ALA A 75 14.74 21.36 1.75
C ALA A 75 15.05 20.43 0.57
N SER A 76 14.02 19.94 -0.11
CA SER A 76 14.16 19.08 -1.29
C SER A 76 12.86 19.04 -2.09
N LEU A 77 13.00 18.73 -3.37
CA LEU A 77 11.89 18.58 -4.32
C LEU A 77 11.85 17.14 -4.83
N HIS A 78 10.68 16.55 -4.81
CA HIS A 78 10.43 15.21 -5.26
C HIS A 78 9.27 15.16 -6.24
N THR A 79 9.13 14.04 -6.93
CA THR A 79 7.97 13.78 -7.77
C THR A 79 7.54 12.31 -7.67
N SER A 80 6.28 12.06 -7.92
CA SER A 80 5.74 10.72 -8.08
C SER A 80 5.04 10.60 -9.44
N PRO A 81 4.74 9.37 -9.90
CA PRO A 81 3.98 9.20 -11.13
C PRO A 81 2.66 9.96 -11.15
N GLY A 82 2.45 10.71 -12.25
CA GLY A 82 1.27 11.56 -12.45
C GLY A 82 1.50 12.71 -13.43
N PRO A 83 2.63 13.49 -13.52
CA PRO A 83 3.55 13.70 -12.40
C PRO A 83 2.92 14.55 -11.29
N ILE A 84 3.27 14.23 -10.05
CA ILE A 84 2.88 15.01 -8.86
C ILE A 84 4.15 15.54 -8.20
N PHE A 85 4.25 16.85 -8.06
CA PHE A 85 5.41 17.53 -7.46
C PHE A 85 5.21 17.67 -5.93
N ILE A 86 6.23 17.27 -5.18
CA ILE A 86 6.18 17.16 -3.72
C ILE A 86 7.36 17.93 -3.13
N PRO A 87 7.15 19.18 -2.65
CA PRO A 87 8.17 19.90 -1.89
C PRO A 87 8.20 19.37 -0.46
N ARG A 88 9.40 19.24 0.09
CA ARG A 88 9.62 18.95 1.53
C ARG A 88 10.27 20.13 2.17
N ILE A 89 9.81 20.51 3.36
CA ILE A 89 10.37 21.60 4.16
C ILE A 89 11.47 21.09 5.09
N ALA A 90 12.24 22.05 5.65
CA ALA A 90 13.37 21.75 6.51
C ALA A 90 12.97 21.00 7.80
N SER A 91 11.80 21.27 8.35
CA SER A 91 11.25 20.57 9.51
C SER A 91 10.93 19.09 9.24
N GLU A 92 10.76 18.70 7.98
CA GLU A 92 10.56 17.31 7.55
C GLU A 92 11.89 16.57 7.26
N ARG A 93 13.05 17.13 7.68
CA ARG A 93 14.38 16.52 7.39
C ARG A 93 14.63 15.23 8.14
N GLY A 94 14.02 15.04 9.31
CA GLY A 94 14.05 13.79 10.05
C GLY A 94 13.18 12.70 9.41
N GLY A 95 13.27 11.47 9.90
CA GLY A 95 12.24 10.48 9.70
C GLY A 95 10.94 10.93 10.36
N THR A 96 9.81 10.47 9.85
CA THR A 96 8.54 10.78 10.49
C THR A 96 8.41 10.02 11.82
N PRO A 97 7.69 10.55 12.82
CA PRO A 97 7.48 9.86 14.09
C PRO A 97 6.94 8.43 13.91
N ALA A 98 5.97 8.23 13.00
CA ALA A 98 5.40 6.93 12.75
C ALA A 98 6.42 5.91 12.22
N LEU A 99 7.31 6.31 11.30
CA LEU A 99 8.38 5.40 10.81
C LEU A 99 9.38 5.04 11.89
N VAL A 100 9.75 5.99 12.75
CA VAL A 100 10.68 5.73 13.85
C VAL A 100 10.09 4.76 14.86
N GLU A 101 8.80 4.89 15.18
CA GLU A 101 8.07 3.96 16.05
C GLU A 101 7.93 2.57 15.40
N GLU A 102 7.65 2.51 14.12
CA GLU A 102 7.56 1.27 13.36
C GLU A 102 8.90 0.52 13.38
N ILE A 103 10.02 1.21 13.11
CA ILE A 103 11.37 0.65 13.19
C ILE A 103 11.65 0.07 14.59
N ALA A 104 11.24 0.78 15.66
CA ALA A 104 11.35 0.28 17.03
C ALA A 104 10.49 -0.98 17.25
N ALA A 105 9.24 -0.97 16.76
CA ALA A 105 8.30 -2.08 16.91
C ALA A 105 8.76 -3.39 16.23
N MET A 106 9.54 -3.29 15.15
CA MET A 106 10.17 -4.44 14.48
C MET A 106 11.32 -5.06 15.29
N GLY A 107 11.77 -4.43 16.36
CA GLY A 107 12.90 -4.89 17.17
C GLY A 107 14.27 -4.56 16.59
N VAL A 108 14.36 -3.54 15.75
CA VAL A 108 15.60 -2.89 15.36
C VAL A 108 16.25 -2.26 16.60
N LYS A 109 17.57 -2.25 16.66
CA LYS A 109 18.34 -1.72 17.80
C LYS A 109 19.19 -0.53 17.35
N ARG A 110 19.42 0.41 18.27
CA ARG A 110 20.42 1.48 18.04
C ARG A 110 21.79 0.85 17.76
N GLY A 111 22.45 1.36 16.73
CA GLY A 111 23.73 0.81 16.25
C GLY A 111 23.62 -0.35 15.27
N ASP A 112 22.40 -0.84 14.98
CA ASP A 112 22.20 -1.78 13.85
C ASP A 112 22.64 -1.14 12.53
N VAL A 113 23.07 -1.96 11.59
CA VAL A 113 23.45 -1.53 10.25
C VAL A 113 22.30 -1.80 9.30
N ALA A 114 21.64 -0.74 8.85
CA ALA A 114 20.48 -0.78 7.96
C ALA A 114 20.93 -0.65 6.49
N HIS A 115 20.70 -1.67 5.70
CA HIS A 115 20.97 -1.69 4.27
C HIS A 115 19.73 -1.25 3.49
N VAL A 116 19.70 0.02 3.06
CA VAL A 116 18.56 0.62 2.35
C VAL A 116 18.78 0.52 0.85
N THR A 117 17.96 -0.30 0.19
CA THR A 117 18.05 -0.60 -1.25
C THR A 117 16.94 0.06 -2.08
N LEU A 118 16.36 1.14 -1.56
CA LEU A 118 15.32 1.91 -2.22
C LEU A 118 15.91 3.01 -3.11
N ASN A 119 15.10 3.50 -4.05
CA ASN A 119 15.48 4.59 -4.94
C ASN A 119 15.63 5.91 -4.16
N TYR A 120 16.78 6.56 -4.30
CA TYR A 120 17.10 7.86 -3.69
C TYR A 120 16.92 9.06 -4.65
N HIS A 121 16.54 8.83 -5.91
CA HIS A 121 16.49 9.89 -6.92
C HIS A 121 15.26 10.81 -6.73
N ILE A 122 14.26 10.68 -7.58
CA ILE A 122 13.14 11.62 -7.62
C ILE A 122 12.01 11.30 -6.64
N MET A 123 11.91 10.03 -6.22
CA MET A 123 10.86 9.58 -5.30
C MET A 123 11.25 9.87 -3.83
N PRO A 124 10.30 10.29 -2.97
CA PRO A 124 10.65 10.64 -1.59
C PRO A 124 10.88 9.44 -0.66
N GLY A 125 10.40 8.23 -1.05
CA GLY A 125 10.33 7.07 -0.16
C GLY A 125 11.68 6.61 0.37
N GLY A 126 12.67 6.37 -0.50
CA GLY A 126 13.99 5.89 -0.09
C GLY A 126 14.69 6.83 0.89
N LEU A 127 14.68 8.14 0.58
CA LEU A 127 15.28 9.14 1.47
C LEU A 127 14.54 9.28 2.80
N ARG A 128 13.21 9.13 2.82
CA ARG A 128 12.40 9.18 4.04
C ARG A 128 12.71 8.01 4.96
N ILE A 129 12.77 6.81 4.42
CA ILE A 129 13.09 5.58 5.17
C ILE A 129 14.53 5.63 5.68
N HIS A 130 15.48 6.01 4.83
CA HIS A 130 16.89 6.21 5.22
C HIS A 130 16.99 7.10 6.48
N ARG A 131 16.36 8.29 6.44
CA ARG A 131 16.41 9.25 7.56
C ARG A 131 15.71 8.75 8.81
N ALA A 132 14.68 7.91 8.67
CA ALA A 132 14.04 7.30 9.83
C ALA A 132 14.99 6.32 10.54
N PHE A 133 15.76 5.52 9.80
CA PHE A 133 16.79 4.66 10.38
C PHE A 133 17.93 5.46 11.03
N GLU A 134 18.41 6.55 10.38
CA GLU A 134 19.41 7.45 11.00
C GLU A 134 18.87 8.06 12.29
N GLN A 135 17.65 8.60 12.28
CA GLN A 135 17.03 9.21 13.46
C GLN A 135 16.82 8.21 14.58
N PHE A 136 16.47 6.97 14.25
CA PHE A 136 16.38 5.89 15.21
C PHE A 136 17.73 5.55 15.85
N GLY A 137 18.84 5.79 15.14
CA GLY A 137 20.22 5.58 15.59
C GLY A 137 20.90 4.36 14.96
N CYS A 138 20.47 3.96 13.76
CA CYS A 138 21.16 2.99 12.94
C CYS A 138 22.31 3.63 12.15
N LEU A 139 23.29 2.82 11.75
CA LEU A 139 24.21 3.12 10.66
C LEU A 139 23.52 2.74 9.34
N VAL A 140 23.52 3.63 8.33
CA VAL A 140 22.77 3.36 7.10
C VAL A 140 23.73 3.15 5.92
N ILE A 141 23.59 2.01 5.24
CA ILE A 141 24.21 1.76 3.93
C ILE A 141 23.26 2.30 2.87
N ASN A 142 23.71 3.31 2.10
CA ASN A 142 22.98 3.92 0.98
C ASN A 142 23.08 3.01 -0.25
N GLY A 143 22.50 1.83 -0.21
CA GLY A 143 22.62 0.87 -1.29
C GLY A 143 21.98 1.36 -2.60
N GLY A 144 20.79 1.91 -2.51
CA GLY A 144 20.00 2.28 -3.68
C GLY A 144 19.50 1.07 -4.47
N VAL A 145 19.07 1.30 -5.70
CA VAL A 145 18.55 0.23 -6.57
C VAL A 145 19.61 -0.32 -7.52
N GLY A 146 19.52 -1.60 -7.86
CA GLY A 146 20.44 -2.28 -8.79
C GLY A 146 21.79 -2.63 -8.16
N ASN A 147 22.81 -2.81 -9.02
CA ASN A 147 24.17 -3.19 -8.60
C ASN A 147 24.23 -4.36 -7.60
N THR A 148 23.52 -5.44 -7.87
CA THR A 148 23.26 -6.51 -6.89
C THR A 148 24.56 -7.09 -6.30
N GLU A 149 25.61 -7.26 -7.10
CA GLU A 149 26.92 -7.73 -6.61
C GLU A 149 27.54 -6.76 -5.60
N MET A 150 27.47 -5.46 -5.85
CA MET A 150 27.92 -4.43 -4.92
C MET A 150 27.09 -4.43 -3.63
N GLN A 151 25.77 -4.64 -3.72
CA GLN A 151 24.90 -4.75 -2.55
C GLN A 151 25.33 -5.92 -1.65
N VAL A 152 25.66 -7.08 -2.25
CA VAL A 152 26.21 -8.24 -1.51
C VAL A 152 27.51 -7.88 -0.80
N GLN A 153 28.43 -7.22 -1.51
CA GLN A 153 29.72 -6.80 -0.95
C GLN A 153 29.56 -5.82 0.22
N LEU A 154 28.71 -4.80 0.06
CA LEU A 154 28.44 -3.78 1.09
C LEU A 154 27.80 -4.40 2.33
N ALA A 155 26.78 -5.25 2.14
CA ALA A 155 26.08 -5.90 3.25
C ALA A 155 27.03 -6.76 4.09
N ARG A 156 27.93 -7.49 3.45
CA ARG A 156 28.96 -8.30 4.13
C ARG A 156 30.02 -7.43 4.79
N ALA A 157 30.58 -6.46 4.06
CA ALA A 157 31.68 -5.64 4.56
C ALA A 157 31.30 -4.83 5.80
N TYR A 158 30.08 -4.32 5.84
CA TYR A 158 29.57 -3.52 6.95
C TYR A 158 28.77 -4.33 7.98
N GLY A 159 28.54 -5.64 7.77
CA GLY A 159 27.81 -6.49 8.69
C GLY A 159 26.35 -6.05 8.83
N ALA A 160 25.65 -5.87 7.71
CA ALA A 160 24.27 -5.41 7.70
C ALA A 160 23.34 -6.37 8.47
N THR A 161 22.63 -5.84 9.46
CA THR A 161 21.69 -6.59 10.31
C THR A 161 20.25 -6.30 10.02
N VAL A 162 19.96 -5.22 9.29
CA VAL A 162 18.61 -4.81 8.87
C VAL A 162 18.61 -4.57 7.36
N TYR A 163 17.63 -5.13 6.68
CA TYR A 163 17.34 -4.82 5.27
C TYR A 163 16.18 -3.84 5.19
N ALA A 164 16.20 -2.91 4.23
CA ALA A 164 15.08 -2.05 3.92
C ALA A 164 14.95 -1.88 2.40
N GLY A 165 13.88 -2.42 1.82
CA GLY A 165 13.68 -2.42 0.37
C GLY A 165 12.51 -3.27 -0.07
N THR A 166 12.49 -3.62 -1.37
CA THR A 166 11.49 -4.53 -1.89
C THR A 166 11.85 -5.99 -1.57
N PRO A 167 10.89 -6.85 -1.23
CA PRO A 167 11.17 -8.25 -0.94
C PRO A 167 11.73 -9.00 -2.16
N SER A 168 11.29 -8.67 -3.38
CA SER A 168 11.85 -9.26 -4.61
C SER A 168 13.34 -8.94 -4.80
N PHE A 169 13.78 -7.74 -4.40
CA PHE A 169 15.20 -7.37 -4.52
C PHE A 169 16.04 -8.02 -3.43
N LEU A 170 15.52 -8.22 -2.21
CA LEU A 170 16.19 -9.04 -1.18
C LEU A 170 16.40 -10.47 -1.68
N ARG A 171 15.38 -11.07 -2.31
CA ARG A 171 15.48 -12.37 -2.96
C ARG A 171 16.61 -12.40 -4.00
N GLN A 172 16.66 -11.38 -4.87
CA GLN A 172 17.70 -11.28 -5.90
C GLN A 172 19.12 -11.16 -5.29
N ILE A 173 19.29 -10.38 -4.23
CA ILE A 173 20.53 -10.30 -3.46
C ILE A 173 20.94 -11.69 -2.95
N GLY A 174 19.99 -12.44 -2.38
CA GLY A 174 20.26 -13.79 -1.88
C GLY A 174 20.66 -14.79 -2.97
N ILE A 175 20.03 -14.72 -4.14
CA ILE A 175 20.39 -15.56 -5.29
C ILE A 175 21.84 -15.29 -5.71
N VAL A 176 22.18 -14.02 -5.96
CA VAL A 176 23.53 -13.62 -6.40
C VAL A 176 24.59 -13.98 -5.35
N ALA A 177 24.28 -13.79 -4.08
CA ALA A 177 25.22 -14.18 -3.00
C ALA A 177 25.45 -15.70 -2.95
N ARG A 178 24.42 -16.52 -3.12
CA ARG A 178 24.56 -17.99 -3.19
C ARG A 178 25.37 -18.43 -4.42
N GLU A 179 25.20 -17.80 -5.57
CA GLU A 179 26.01 -18.05 -6.77
C GLU A 179 27.50 -17.74 -6.54
N GLN A 180 27.81 -16.80 -5.65
CA GLN A 180 29.17 -16.48 -5.21
C GLN A 180 29.67 -17.40 -4.10
N GLY A 181 28.93 -18.42 -3.69
CA GLY A 181 29.32 -19.38 -2.62
C GLY A 181 29.19 -18.80 -1.21
N ILE A 182 28.44 -17.72 -1.01
CA ILE A 182 28.28 -17.04 0.28
C ILE A 182 27.20 -17.73 1.12
N ASP A 183 27.53 -18.02 2.37
CA ASP A 183 26.57 -18.48 3.38
C ASP A 183 25.75 -17.28 3.90
N LEU A 184 24.50 -17.18 3.42
CA LEU A 184 23.64 -16.01 3.71
C LEU A 184 23.40 -15.82 5.20
N ARG A 185 23.15 -16.91 5.95
CA ARG A 185 22.82 -16.81 7.38
C ARG A 185 24.04 -16.42 8.23
N ARG A 186 25.23 -16.80 7.80
CA ARG A 186 26.48 -16.52 8.53
C ARG A 186 27.13 -15.22 8.10
N GLU A 187 27.12 -14.91 6.79
CA GLU A 187 27.91 -13.81 6.21
C GLU A 187 27.09 -12.58 5.88
N MET A 188 25.75 -12.71 5.86
CA MET A 188 24.79 -11.62 5.67
C MET A 188 23.69 -11.71 6.74
N PRO A 189 24.02 -11.42 8.03
CA PRO A 189 23.18 -11.74 9.17
C PRO A 189 22.00 -10.77 9.35
N TYR A 190 21.20 -10.62 8.31
CA TYR A 190 19.95 -9.87 8.42
C TYR A 190 19.04 -10.51 9.47
N ARG A 191 18.62 -9.74 10.47
CA ARG A 191 17.66 -10.16 11.48
C ARG A 191 16.26 -9.68 11.18
N VAL A 192 16.17 -8.46 10.62
CA VAL A 192 14.93 -7.74 10.34
C VAL A 192 14.95 -7.26 8.89
N ALA A 193 13.84 -7.42 8.20
CA ALA A 193 13.63 -6.83 6.89
C ALA A 193 12.37 -5.92 6.91
N PHE A 194 12.59 -4.64 6.67
CA PHE A 194 11.56 -3.66 6.34
C PHE A 194 11.20 -3.79 4.86
N SER A 195 10.08 -4.45 4.59
CA SER A 195 9.58 -4.72 3.24
C SER A 195 8.58 -3.65 2.80
N THR A 196 8.76 -3.07 1.62
CA THR A 196 7.86 -2.04 1.11
C THR A 196 7.84 -1.97 -0.42
N ALA A 197 6.93 -1.15 -0.96
CA ALA A 197 6.77 -0.80 -2.37
C ALA A 197 6.29 -1.93 -3.29
N GLU A 198 6.19 -3.16 -2.83
CA GLU A 198 5.54 -4.27 -3.51
C GLU A 198 4.89 -5.21 -2.48
N LYS A 199 3.98 -6.04 -2.94
CA LYS A 199 3.28 -6.96 -2.05
C LYS A 199 4.20 -8.05 -1.52
N LEU A 200 4.27 -8.20 -0.21
CA LEU A 200 4.91 -9.32 0.45
C LEU A 200 3.91 -10.48 0.56
N THR A 201 4.03 -11.48 -0.34
CA THR A 201 3.17 -12.66 -0.28
C THR A 201 3.63 -13.63 0.81
N PRO A 202 2.74 -14.49 1.36
CA PRO A 202 3.14 -15.51 2.34
C PRO A 202 4.25 -16.43 1.83
N GLU A 203 4.22 -16.80 0.54
CA GLU A 203 5.23 -17.66 -0.08
C GLU A 203 6.58 -16.96 -0.16
N LEU A 204 6.62 -15.69 -0.57
CA LEU A 204 7.85 -14.92 -0.65
C LEU A 204 8.42 -14.64 0.76
N ARG A 205 7.56 -14.38 1.74
CA ARG A 205 7.97 -14.25 3.15
C ARG A 205 8.64 -15.54 3.64
N ALA A 206 8.04 -16.70 3.41
CA ALA A 206 8.59 -17.99 3.81
C ALA A 206 9.90 -18.30 3.08
N GLU A 207 10.00 -18.01 1.77
CA GLU A 207 11.24 -18.18 0.99
C GLU A 207 12.39 -17.33 1.55
N LEU A 208 12.13 -16.07 1.88
CA LEU A 208 13.15 -15.16 2.40
C LEU A 208 13.59 -15.51 3.82
N ASP A 209 12.66 -15.95 4.68
CA ASP A 209 12.99 -16.50 6.00
C ASP A 209 13.87 -17.75 5.87
N ASP A 210 13.51 -18.69 4.99
CA ASP A 210 14.35 -19.85 4.73
C ASP A 210 15.74 -19.47 4.23
N MET A 211 15.83 -18.50 3.32
CA MET A 211 17.09 -18.05 2.74
C MET A 211 18.04 -17.41 3.76
N PHE A 212 17.54 -16.48 4.56
CA PHE A 212 18.34 -15.59 5.42
C PHE A 212 18.14 -15.84 6.92
N GLY A 213 17.03 -16.45 7.34
CA GLY A 213 16.59 -16.46 8.74
C GLY A 213 16.17 -15.08 9.20
N VAL A 214 15.56 -14.28 8.32
CA VAL A 214 15.19 -12.88 8.55
C VAL A 214 13.71 -12.75 8.88
N GLU A 215 13.36 -12.01 9.93
CA GLU A 215 11.99 -11.64 10.23
C GLU A 215 11.56 -10.45 9.34
N LEU A 216 10.54 -10.65 8.49
CA LEU A 216 10.07 -9.64 7.54
C LEU A 216 8.86 -8.90 8.10
N PHE A 217 8.84 -7.59 7.91
CA PHE A 217 7.75 -6.69 8.30
C PHE A 217 7.28 -5.91 7.08
N ASP A 218 5.99 -6.01 6.77
CA ASP A 218 5.41 -5.30 5.63
C ASP A 218 5.04 -3.87 6.00
N HIS A 219 5.30 -2.93 5.10
CA HIS A 219 5.05 -1.51 5.24
C HIS A 219 4.39 -0.93 4.01
N ILE A 220 3.37 -0.12 4.22
CA ILE A 220 2.71 0.65 3.18
C ILE A 220 2.97 2.13 3.40
N GLY A 221 3.54 2.76 2.40
CA GLY A 221 3.70 4.21 2.31
C GLY A 221 3.26 4.74 0.96
N GLU A 222 2.79 5.96 0.95
CA GLU A 222 2.39 6.69 -0.24
C GLU A 222 3.27 7.92 -0.42
N ALA A 223 3.64 8.22 -1.67
CA ALA A 223 4.61 9.27 -1.95
C ALA A 223 4.17 10.65 -1.41
N GLN A 224 2.87 10.97 -1.56
CA GLN A 224 2.30 12.25 -1.19
C GLN A 224 2.10 12.40 0.33
N ILE A 225 1.60 11.35 1.01
CA ILE A 225 1.23 11.44 2.42
C ILE A 225 2.22 10.80 3.38
N GLY A 226 3.13 9.97 2.91
CA GLY A 226 4.14 9.32 3.73
C GLY A 226 3.77 7.92 4.19
N PRO A 227 4.21 7.51 5.40
CA PRO A 227 3.86 6.21 5.97
C PRO A 227 2.35 6.13 6.19
N VAL A 228 1.75 5.00 5.83
CA VAL A 228 0.32 4.74 6.01
C VAL A 228 0.11 3.70 7.09
N ALA A 229 0.78 2.56 6.99
CA ALA A 229 0.66 1.49 7.96
C ALA A 229 1.86 0.55 7.91
N GLY A 230 2.19 -0.08 9.05
CA GLY A 230 3.26 -1.05 9.16
C GLY A 230 2.98 -2.20 10.12
N GLU A 231 3.55 -3.35 9.85
CA GLU A 231 3.44 -4.53 10.69
C GLU A 231 4.20 -4.37 12.01
N CYS A 232 3.73 -5.06 13.02
CA CYS A 232 4.43 -5.31 14.27
C CYS A 232 4.76 -6.80 14.40
N LYS A 233 5.48 -7.20 15.45
CA LYS A 233 5.86 -8.60 15.73
C LYS A 233 4.71 -9.61 15.84
N ALA A 234 3.47 -9.15 15.94
CA ALA A 234 2.33 -10.05 15.95
C ALA A 234 1.93 -10.53 14.54
N HIS A 235 2.37 -9.83 13.48
CA HIS A 235 2.03 -10.10 12.07
C HIS A 235 0.51 -10.31 11.82
N GLN A 236 -0.32 -9.55 12.55
CA GLN A 236 -1.78 -9.63 12.48
C GLN A 236 -2.36 -8.34 11.90
N GLY A 237 -1.96 -8.02 10.67
CA GLY A 237 -2.26 -6.76 10.02
C GLY A 237 -1.27 -5.64 10.37
N MET A 238 -1.48 -4.47 9.79
CA MET A 238 -0.60 -3.32 9.91
C MET A 238 -1.24 -2.22 10.75
N HIS A 239 -0.50 -1.66 11.70
CA HIS A 239 -0.93 -0.50 12.49
C HIS A 239 -0.88 0.77 11.65
N LEU A 240 -1.92 1.60 11.72
CA LEU A 240 -1.97 2.89 11.05
C LEU A 240 -0.94 3.88 11.61
N SER A 241 -0.37 4.70 10.75
CA SER A 241 0.58 5.76 11.10
C SER A 241 -0.13 7.01 11.66
N GLU A 242 -0.95 6.85 12.72
CA GLU A 242 -1.77 7.93 13.30
C GLU A 242 -0.97 9.05 13.97
N ASN A 243 0.35 8.90 14.08
CA ASN A 243 1.24 10.00 14.49
C ASN A 243 1.57 10.98 13.35
N ASP A 244 1.35 10.58 12.10
CA ASP A 244 1.61 11.42 10.92
C ASP A 244 0.34 11.75 10.14
N LEU A 245 -0.69 10.89 10.24
CA LEU A 245 -1.91 10.97 9.46
C LEU A 245 -3.17 10.85 10.35
N PHE A 246 -4.17 11.62 10.01
CA PHE A 246 -5.54 11.36 10.41
C PHE A 246 -6.22 10.59 9.29
N CYS A 247 -6.63 9.34 9.57
CA CYS A 247 -7.19 8.43 8.60
C CYS A 247 -8.70 8.28 8.77
N GLU A 248 -9.44 8.46 7.68
CA GLU A 248 -10.84 8.10 7.52
C GLU A 248 -10.92 6.90 6.55
N PHE A 249 -11.87 6.02 6.73
CA PHE A 249 -12.15 4.94 5.78
C PHE A 249 -13.60 5.06 5.33
N LEU A 250 -13.81 5.29 4.05
CA LEU A 250 -15.14 5.44 3.48
C LEU A 250 -15.47 4.22 2.61
N ASP A 251 -16.68 3.70 2.77
CA ASP A 251 -17.21 2.68 1.88
C ASP A 251 -17.17 3.19 0.44
N PRO A 252 -16.55 2.48 -0.52
CA PRO A 252 -16.32 3.00 -1.87
C PRO A 252 -17.59 3.26 -2.69
N GLU A 253 -18.75 2.69 -2.29
CA GLU A 253 -20.01 2.85 -2.99
C GLU A 253 -20.88 3.94 -2.36
N SER A 254 -21.08 3.85 -1.04
CA SER A 254 -21.97 4.79 -0.33
C SER A 254 -21.29 6.10 0.03
N GLY A 255 -19.95 6.11 0.15
CA GLY A 255 -19.19 7.24 0.69
C GLY A 255 -19.35 7.43 2.20
N GLU A 256 -20.06 6.53 2.88
CA GLU A 256 -20.24 6.55 4.33
C GLU A 256 -19.06 5.87 5.05
N PRO A 257 -18.86 6.14 6.36
CA PRO A 257 -17.82 5.50 7.12
C PRO A 257 -17.91 3.96 7.08
N ALA A 258 -16.82 3.33 6.68
CA ALA A 258 -16.70 1.88 6.67
C ALA A 258 -16.69 1.34 8.12
N GLN A 259 -17.38 0.22 8.33
CA GLN A 259 -17.47 -0.42 9.64
C GLN A 259 -16.27 -1.33 9.93
N PRO A 260 -15.94 -1.59 11.20
CA PRO A 260 -14.95 -2.62 11.56
C PRO A 260 -15.27 -3.96 10.89
N GLY A 261 -14.26 -4.61 10.32
CA GLY A 261 -14.40 -5.82 9.51
C GLY A 261 -14.73 -5.55 8.03
N GLY A 262 -15.19 -4.34 7.69
CA GLY A 262 -15.49 -3.90 6.34
C GLY A 262 -14.26 -3.43 5.57
N VAL A 263 -14.48 -3.08 4.31
CA VAL A 263 -13.48 -2.49 3.42
C VAL A 263 -13.82 -1.02 3.20
N GLY A 264 -12.82 -0.14 3.33
CA GLY A 264 -12.98 1.29 3.09
C GLY A 264 -11.84 1.88 2.25
N GLU A 265 -12.17 2.88 1.44
CA GLU A 265 -11.19 3.75 0.79
C GLU A 265 -10.50 4.59 1.84
N LEU A 266 -9.17 4.62 1.83
CA LEU A 266 -8.39 5.51 2.69
C LEU A 266 -8.56 6.96 2.24
N ILE A 267 -8.97 7.81 3.19
CA ILE A 267 -8.92 9.27 3.08
C ILE A 267 -7.98 9.75 4.19
N ALA A 268 -6.89 10.40 3.80
CA ALA A 268 -5.87 10.81 4.76
C ALA A 268 -5.72 12.33 4.84
N SER A 269 -5.54 12.83 6.03
CA SER A 269 -5.12 14.21 6.29
C SER A 269 -3.80 14.23 7.04
N HIS A 270 -2.86 15.06 6.60
CA HIS A 270 -1.61 15.26 7.32
C HIS A 270 -1.86 15.78 8.73
N LEU A 271 -1.03 15.35 9.67
CA LEU A 271 -0.93 15.93 11.00
C LEU A 271 0.38 16.71 11.12
N GLY A 272 0.26 18.00 11.46
CA GLY A 272 1.37 18.95 11.57
C GLY A 272 1.75 19.65 10.26
N PRO A 273 2.67 20.61 10.33
CA PRO A 273 3.10 21.44 9.20
C PRO A 273 3.76 20.63 8.08
N ARG A 274 3.39 20.93 6.83
CA ARG A 274 3.97 20.35 5.60
C ARG A 274 4.15 21.45 4.56
N GLY A 275 5.14 21.32 3.68
CA GLY A 275 5.32 22.25 2.56
C GLY A 275 4.11 22.27 1.61
N LEU A 276 3.55 21.09 1.37
CA LEU A 276 2.32 20.87 0.62
C LEU A 276 1.39 20.01 1.48
N PRO A 277 0.57 20.63 2.37
CA PRO A 277 -0.35 19.89 3.23
C PRO A 277 -1.48 19.27 2.38
N LEU A 278 -1.84 18.05 2.71
CA LEU A 278 -2.98 17.37 2.11
C LEU A 278 -4.03 17.12 3.20
N VAL A 279 -5.26 17.58 2.93
CA VAL A 279 -6.43 17.40 3.80
C VAL A 279 -7.48 16.65 3.01
N ARG A 280 -7.97 15.57 3.60
CA ARG A 280 -8.91 14.63 2.99
C ARG A 280 -8.47 14.14 1.61
N TYR A 281 -7.22 13.75 1.52
CA TYR A 281 -6.62 13.20 0.29
C TYR A 281 -6.92 11.72 0.14
N ALA A 282 -7.40 11.32 -1.03
CA ALA A 282 -7.61 9.93 -1.41
C ALA A 282 -6.52 9.48 -2.40
N PRO A 283 -5.58 8.63 -2.01
CA PRO A 283 -4.62 8.02 -2.93
C PRO A 283 -5.28 7.05 -3.92
N GLY A 284 -6.47 6.53 -3.56
CA GLY A 284 -7.21 5.54 -4.32
C GLY A 284 -6.99 4.11 -3.84
N ASP A 285 -6.48 3.94 -2.64
CA ASP A 285 -6.24 2.65 -2.01
C ASP A 285 -7.34 2.30 -1.01
N ALA A 286 -7.73 1.03 -0.97
CA ALA A 286 -8.70 0.50 -0.04
C ALA A 286 -8.06 -0.49 0.92
N TYR A 287 -8.60 -0.53 2.12
CA TYR A 287 -8.12 -1.37 3.21
C TYR A 287 -9.27 -2.08 3.90
N ARG A 288 -9.04 -3.31 4.35
CA ARG A 288 -9.90 -3.97 5.32
C ARG A 288 -9.55 -3.47 6.71
N ILE A 289 -10.55 -3.01 7.45
CA ILE A 289 -10.40 -2.52 8.82
C ILE A 289 -10.45 -3.73 9.76
N LEU A 290 -9.38 -3.97 10.52
CA LEU A 290 -9.32 -5.07 11.47
C LEU A 290 -9.87 -4.64 12.82
N GLY A 291 -10.68 -5.51 13.44
CA GLY A 291 -11.18 -5.31 14.81
C GLY A 291 -10.27 -5.95 15.86
N GLY A 292 -10.58 -5.65 17.13
CA GLY A 292 -9.91 -6.24 18.30
C GLY A 292 -8.53 -5.66 18.60
N ASP A 293 -8.02 -6.00 19.78
CA ASP A 293 -6.72 -5.55 20.26
C ASP A 293 -5.58 -6.33 19.58
N CYS A 294 -4.43 -5.69 19.44
CA CYS A 294 -3.24 -6.37 18.97
C CYS A 294 -2.44 -6.97 20.13
N PRO A 295 -1.96 -8.22 20.00
CA PRO A 295 -1.10 -8.83 21.04
C PRO A 295 0.19 -8.05 21.31
N CYS A 296 0.63 -7.17 20.40
CA CYS A 296 1.79 -6.30 20.61
C CYS A 296 1.55 -5.17 21.63
N GLY A 297 0.30 -4.93 22.05
CA GLY A 297 -0.09 -3.86 22.97
C GLY A 297 -0.22 -2.47 22.37
N ASN A 298 0.05 -2.29 21.07
CA ASN A 298 -0.18 -1.02 20.38
C ASN A 298 -1.69 -0.83 20.12
N ALA A 299 -2.24 0.30 20.61
CA ALA A 299 -3.65 0.64 20.50
C ALA A 299 -4.06 1.26 19.16
N GLN A 300 -3.11 1.51 18.26
CA GLN A 300 -3.42 2.05 16.92
C GLN A 300 -4.29 1.05 16.14
N PRO A 301 -5.30 1.54 15.39
CA PRO A 301 -6.11 0.69 14.52
C PRO A 301 -5.24 -0.08 13.53
N ARG A 302 -5.71 -1.30 13.18
CA ARG A 302 -5.02 -2.15 12.22
C ARG A 302 -5.82 -2.31 10.95
N VAL A 303 -5.08 -2.44 9.85
CA VAL A 303 -5.64 -2.61 8.52
C VAL A 303 -4.88 -3.70 7.75
N GLU A 304 -5.53 -4.23 6.72
CA GLU A 304 -4.91 -5.03 5.66
C GLU A 304 -5.13 -4.33 4.32
N PHE A 305 -4.12 -4.26 3.49
CA PHE A 305 -4.26 -3.71 2.14
C PHE A 305 -5.22 -4.58 1.32
N PHE A 306 -6.28 -3.97 0.82
CA PHE A 306 -7.29 -4.68 0.04
C PHE A 306 -7.10 -4.47 -1.47
N GLY A 307 -6.52 -3.34 -1.87
CA GLY A 307 -6.20 -3.01 -3.26
C GLY A 307 -6.64 -1.62 -3.67
N GLN A 308 -6.61 -1.31 -4.98
CA GLN A 308 -7.00 0.00 -5.49
C GLN A 308 -8.51 0.10 -5.72
N VAL A 309 -9.13 1.19 -5.30
CA VAL A 309 -10.58 1.42 -5.39
C VAL A 309 -11.09 1.26 -6.83
N GLY A 310 -10.34 1.74 -7.83
CA GLY A 310 -10.71 1.62 -9.24
C GLY A 310 -10.85 0.19 -9.77
N ALA A 311 -10.22 -0.79 -9.10
CA ALA A 311 -10.29 -2.20 -9.43
C ALA A 311 -11.33 -2.98 -8.61
N ILE A 312 -11.87 -2.37 -7.56
CA ILE A 312 -12.90 -3.00 -6.70
C ILE A 312 -14.24 -3.05 -7.45
N ARG A 313 -14.93 -4.18 -7.34
CA ARG A 313 -16.30 -4.35 -7.81
C ARG A 313 -17.13 -5.06 -6.74
N LYS A 314 -18.38 -4.64 -6.61
CA LYS A 314 -19.35 -5.35 -5.77
C LYS A 314 -20.07 -6.40 -6.62
N LEU A 315 -19.95 -7.63 -6.20
CA LEU A 315 -20.62 -8.77 -6.84
C LEU A 315 -21.50 -9.46 -5.80
N LYS A 316 -22.80 -9.54 -6.05
CA LYS A 316 -23.77 -10.15 -5.11
C LYS A 316 -23.63 -9.63 -3.67
N GLY A 317 -23.37 -8.33 -3.50
CA GLY A 317 -23.20 -7.70 -2.18
C GLY A 317 -21.80 -7.81 -1.56
N VAL A 318 -20.86 -8.51 -2.19
CA VAL A 318 -19.48 -8.68 -1.72
C VAL A 318 -18.52 -7.81 -2.54
N LEU A 319 -17.67 -7.03 -1.87
CA LEU A 319 -16.60 -6.30 -2.53
C LEU A 319 -15.47 -7.25 -2.92
N ILE A 320 -15.14 -7.30 -4.20
CA ILE A 320 -14.08 -8.14 -4.75
C ILE A 320 -13.01 -7.24 -5.35
N HIS A 321 -11.77 -7.51 -4.96
CA HIS A 321 -10.59 -6.96 -5.63
C HIS A 321 -9.84 -8.08 -6.35
N PRO A 322 -9.31 -7.84 -7.57
CA PRO A 322 -8.56 -8.86 -8.32
C PRO A 322 -7.36 -9.45 -7.56
N ILE A 323 -6.73 -8.67 -6.67
CA ILE A 323 -5.63 -9.17 -5.81
C ILE A 323 -6.09 -10.34 -4.95
N ALA A 324 -7.27 -10.27 -4.32
CA ALA A 324 -7.77 -11.37 -3.49
C ALA A 324 -8.02 -12.64 -4.32
N VAL A 325 -8.40 -12.47 -5.59
CA VAL A 325 -8.56 -13.59 -6.52
C VAL A 325 -7.20 -14.17 -6.92
N ALA A 326 -6.21 -13.33 -7.21
CA ALA A 326 -4.84 -13.75 -7.51
C ALA A 326 -4.25 -14.56 -6.35
N ASP A 327 -4.40 -14.08 -5.10
CA ASP A 327 -3.93 -14.76 -3.89
C ASP A 327 -4.59 -16.12 -3.69
N TYR A 328 -5.89 -16.20 -3.98
CA TYR A 328 -6.58 -17.47 -3.92
C TYR A 328 -6.08 -18.46 -4.99
N LEU A 329 -5.88 -17.98 -6.22
CA LEU A 329 -5.40 -18.80 -7.35
C LEU A 329 -3.94 -19.22 -7.20
N ALA A 330 -3.10 -18.48 -6.47
CA ALA A 330 -1.71 -18.87 -6.17
C ALA A 330 -1.59 -20.25 -5.48
N ARG A 331 -2.66 -20.72 -4.82
CA ARG A 331 -2.73 -22.05 -4.20
C ARG A 331 -2.87 -23.20 -5.21
N PHE A 332 -3.05 -22.89 -6.49
CA PHE A 332 -3.27 -23.85 -7.57
C PHE A 332 -2.14 -23.74 -8.61
N PRO A 333 -1.06 -24.54 -8.48
CA PRO A 333 0.06 -24.51 -9.42
C PRO A 333 -0.39 -24.71 -10.88
N GLY A 334 0.24 -23.97 -11.81
CA GLY A 334 -0.08 -24.01 -13.23
C GLY A 334 -1.16 -23.03 -13.68
N THR A 335 -1.85 -22.36 -12.75
CA THR A 335 -2.74 -21.24 -13.08
C THR A 335 -1.91 -19.99 -13.46
N GLY A 336 -2.46 -19.20 -14.38
CA GLY A 336 -1.86 -17.96 -14.88
C GLY A 336 -2.82 -16.77 -14.75
N ARG A 337 -3.03 -16.05 -15.85
CA ARG A 337 -3.98 -14.92 -15.92
C ARG A 337 -5.40 -15.38 -15.57
N PHE A 338 -6.19 -14.46 -15.04
CA PHE A 338 -7.60 -14.71 -14.75
C PHE A 338 -8.47 -13.51 -15.12
N GLN A 339 -9.76 -13.74 -15.27
CA GLN A 339 -10.76 -12.69 -15.50
C GLN A 339 -12.09 -13.09 -14.85
N ILE A 340 -12.73 -12.17 -14.14
CA ILE A 340 -14.11 -12.35 -13.68
C ILE A 340 -15.03 -11.72 -14.71
N VAL A 341 -15.89 -12.52 -15.29
CA VAL A 341 -16.93 -12.08 -16.23
C VAL A 341 -18.24 -12.00 -15.48
N VAL A 342 -18.82 -10.82 -15.43
CA VAL A 342 -20.11 -10.54 -14.80
C VAL A 342 -21.18 -10.41 -15.90
N GLU A 343 -22.21 -11.23 -15.84
CA GLU A 343 -23.33 -11.22 -16.78
C GLU A 343 -24.64 -10.96 -16.01
N GLN A 344 -25.39 -9.97 -16.46
CA GLN A 344 -26.76 -9.74 -16.01
C GLN A 344 -27.71 -10.05 -17.17
N ARG A 345 -28.55 -11.07 -17.02
CA ARG A 345 -29.54 -11.40 -18.02
C ARG A 345 -30.81 -10.59 -17.80
N THR A 346 -31.42 -10.16 -18.90
CA THR A 346 -32.70 -9.43 -18.84
C THR A 346 -33.76 -10.30 -18.16
N GLY A 347 -34.31 -9.79 -17.04
CA GLY A 347 -35.33 -10.50 -16.24
C GLY A 347 -34.78 -11.33 -15.08
N GLU A 348 -33.47 -11.49 -14.90
CA GLU A 348 -32.87 -12.10 -13.71
C GLU A 348 -32.56 -11.01 -12.65
N SER A 349 -32.95 -11.27 -11.38
CA SER A 349 -32.71 -10.36 -10.27
C SER A 349 -31.26 -10.39 -9.77
N PHE A 350 -30.42 -11.32 -10.25
CA PHE A 350 -29.06 -11.50 -9.76
C PHE A 350 -28.04 -11.61 -10.89
N GLU A 351 -26.90 -10.96 -10.70
CA GLU A 351 -25.73 -11.09 -11.55
C GLU A 351 -25.12 -12.50 -11.45
N ARG A 352 -24.68 -13.04 -12.57
CA ARG A 352 -23.86 -14.25 -12.62
C ARG A 352 -22.40 -13.84 -12.77
N ALA A 353 -21.54 -14.38 -11.93
CA ALA A 353 -20.10 -14.17 -12.02
C ALA A 353 -19.40 -15.48 -12.36
N THR A 354 -18.60 -15.47 -13.42
CA THR A 354 -17.74 -16.59 -13.83
C THR A 354 -16.29 -16.18 -13.70
N LEU A 355 -15.52 -16.93 -12.93
CA LEU A 355 -14.08 -16.80 -12.84
C LEU A 355 -13.43 -17.62 -13.95
N ARG A 356 -12.91 -16.95 -14.99
CA ARG A 356 -12.09 -17.58 -16.03
C ARG A 356 -10.65 -17.65 -15.56
N VAL A 357 -10.05 -18.83 -15.61
CA VAL A 357 -8.68 -19.09 -15.13
C VAL A 357 -7.84 -19.63 -16.28
N GLY A 358 -6.84 -18.87 -16.67
CA GLY A 358 -5.88 -19.28 -17.67
C GLY A 358 -4.91 -20.33 -17.12
N VAL A 359 -4.59 -21.34 -17.93
CA VAL A 359 -3.56 -22.33 -17.62
C VAL A 359 -2.40 -22.22 -18.60
N LYS A 360 -1.18 -22.32 -18.08
CA LYS A 360 0.06 -22.17 -18.85
C LYS A 360 0.37 -23.40 -19.71
N GLU A 361 -0.07 -24.56 -19.24
CA GLU A 361 0.19 -25.83 -19.93
C GLU A 361 -0.83 -26.05 -21.05
N ALA A 362 -0.33 -26.12 -22.28
CA ALA A 362 -1.16 -26.37 -23.44
C ALA A 362 -1.81 -27.77 -23.34
N GLY A 363 -3.12 -27.85 -23.58
CA GLY A 363 -3.86 -29.12 -23.57
C GLY A 363 -4.55 -29.47 -22.25
N VAL A 364 -4.46 -28.62 -21.20
CA VAL A 364 -5.26 -28.78 -19.97
C VAL A 364 -6.68 -28.20 -20.14
N ALA A 365 -6.80 -27.07 -20.82
CA ALA A 365 -8.09 -26.44 -21.09
C ALA A 365 -9.03 -27.37 -21.86
N GLY A 366 -10.31 -27.46 -21.45
CA GLY A 366 -11.32 -28.27 -22.07
C GLY A 366 -11.24 -29.80 -21.80
N THR A 367 -10.21 -30.27 -21.09
CA THR A 367 -10.01 -31.69 -20.74
C THR A 367 -10.60 -32.05 -19.37
N ASP A 368 -10.56 -33.36 -19.01
CA ASP A 368 -10.92 -33.80 -17.66
C ASP A 368 -10.05 -33.19 -16.58
N ALA A 369 -8.76 -33.00 -16.83
CA ALA A 369 -7.84 -32.33 -15.91
C ALA A 369 -8.23 -30.86 -15.68
N GLY A 370 -8.63 -30.15 -16.74
CA GLY A 370 -9.15 -28.78 -16.61
C GLY A 370 -10.45 -28.71 -15.82
N ARG A 371 -11.37 -29.68 -16.03
CA ARG A 371 -12.63 -29.79 -15.25
C ARG A 371 -12.37 -30.12 -13.79
N ASP A 372 -11.41 -30.99 -13.47
CA ASP A 372 -11.01 -31.26 -12.08
C ASP A 372 -10.43 -30.03 -11.42
N LEU A 373 -9.54 -29.30 -12.10
CA LEU A 373 -8.97 -28.04 -11.60
C LEU A 373 -10.08 -27.01 -11.32
N ALA A 374 -11.01 -26.80 -12.24
CA ALA A 374 -12.16 -25.91 -12.05
C ALA A 374 -12.98 -26.31 -10.83
N GLY A 375 -13.23 -27.61 -10.65
CA GLY A 375 -13.93 -28.14 -9.47
C GLY A 375 -13.20 -27.91 -8.16
N ARG A 376 -11.87 -28.05 -8.13
CA ARG A 376 -11.06 -27.76 -6.92
C ARG A 376 -11.09 -26.28 -6.57
N ILE A 377 -10.93 -25.40 -7.55
CA ILE A 377 -11.02 -23.95 -7.36
C ILE A 377 -12.42 -23.59 -6.87
N SER A 378 -13.50 -24.07 -7.50
CA SER A 378 -14.87 -23.74 -7.15
C SER A 378 -15.26 -24.15 -5.72
N ARG A 379 -14.75 -25.28 -5.22
CA ARG A 379 -15.04 -25.77 -3.86
C ARG A 379 -14.52 -24.83 -2.77
N GLY A 380 -13.38 -24.18 -2.95
CA GLY A 380 -12.77 -23.32 -1.95
C GLY A 380 -13.07 -21.82 -2.11
N ILE A 381 -13.58 -21.41 -3.28
CA ILE A 381 -13.71 -20.00 -3.65
C ILE A 381 -14.61 -19.22 -2.70
N LYS A 382 -15.73 -19.81 -2.25
CA LYS A 382 -16.66 -19.17 -1.32
C LYS A 382 -16.03 -18.90 0.05
N GLY A 383 -15.19 -19.81 0.54
CA GLY A 383 -14.48 -19.61 1.81
C GLY A 383 -13.40 -18.53 1.72
N ALA A 384 -12.75 -18.40 0.56
CA ALA A 384 -11.67 -17.44 0.35
C ALA A 384 -12.15 -16.03 -0.01
N LEU A 385 -13.19 -15.93 -0.85
CA LEU A 385 -13.65 -14.66 -1.43
C LEU A 385 -15.03 -14.22 -0.93
N LEU A 386 -15.67 -14.99 -0.06
CA LEU A 386 -17.02 -14.77 0.49
C LEU A 386 -18.13 -14.78 -0.57
N ILE A 387 -17.82 -15.20 -1.79
CA ILE A 387 -18.77 -15.27 -2.92
C ILE A 387 -18.61 -16.58 -3.69
N GLN A 388 -19.71 -17.16 -4.10
CA GLN A 388 -19.69 -18.31 -5.03
C GLN A 388 -19.70 -17.82 -6.46
N MET A 389 -18.74 -18.30 -7.26
CA MET A 389 -18.65 -18.06 -8.71
C MET A 389 -18.52 -19.39 -9.46
N ASP A 390 -19.01 -19.42 -10.68
CA ASP A 390 -18.68 -20.49 -11.61
C ASP A 390 -17.20 -20.35 -12.01
N VAL A 391 -16.55 -21.48 -12.30
CA VAL A 391 -15.13 -21.49 -12.69
C VAL A 391 -14.98 -22.12 -14.06
N ASP A 392 -14.35 -21.39 -14.98
CA ASP A 392 -14.02 -21.82 -16.33
C ASP A 392 -12.50 -21.84 -16.52
N VAL A 393 -11.94 -23.01 -16.86
CA VAL A 393 -10.50 -23.17 -17.14
C VAL A 393 -10.27 -23.11 -18.63
N CYS A 394 -9.52 -22.11 -19.08
CA CYS A 394 -9.24 -21.83 -20.50
C CYS A 394 -7.73 -21.71 -20.75
N ALA A 395 -7.32 -21.58 -22.01
CA ALA A 395 -5.94 -21.28 -22.33
C ALA A 395 -5.56 -19.87 -21.82
N GLU A 396 -4.33 -19.68 -21.38
CA GLU A 396 -3.91 -18.38 -20.82
C GLU A 396 -4.05 -17.24 -21.83
N ASP A 397 -3.85 -17.53 -23.12
CA ASP A 397 -3.97 -16.54 -24.20
C ASP A 397 -5.41 -16.13 -24.52
N ASP A 398 -6.41 -16.88 -24.02
CA ASP A 398 -7.82 -16.49 -24.12
C ASP A 398 -8.20 -15.39 -23.11
N ILE A 399 -7.27 -15.01 -22.23
CA ILE A 399 -7.46 -13.94 -21.24
C ILE A 399 -6.57 -12.75 -21.61
N PRO A 400 -7.14 -11.55 -21.77
CA PRO A 400 -6.39 -10.35 -22.13
C PRO A 400 -5.21 -10.09 -21.16
N ALA A 401 -4.06 -9.67 -21.71
CA ALA A 401 -2.87 -9.38 -20.90
C ALA A 401 -3.12 -8.30 -19.85
N GLU A 402 -3.99 -7.34 -20.14
CA GLU A 402 -4.37 -6.25 -19.24
C GLU A 402 -5.14 -6.75 -18.00
N ALA A 403 -5.69 -7.95 -18.03
CA ALA A 403 -6.33 -8.56 -16.85
C ALA A 403 -5.32 -8.91 -15.75
N ALA A 404 -4.06 -9.14 -16.11
CA ALA A 404 -2.97 -9.46 -15.18
C ALA A 404 -2.00 -8.29 -14.93
N GLY A 405 -2.23 -7.13 -15.57
CA GLY A 405 -1.38 -5.95 -15.40
C GLY A 405 -1.47 -5.35 -13.99
N PRO A 406 -0.53 -4.47 -13.61
CA PRO A 406 -0.44 -3.91 -12.25
C PRO A 406 -1.72 -3.19 -11.78
N ALA A 407 -2.57 -2.74 -12.69
CA ALA A 407 -3.85 -2.11 -12.36
C ALA A 407 -5.04 -3.07 -12.49
N PHE A 408 -4.85 -4.31 -12.90
CA PHE A 408 -5.94 -5.28 -13.19
C PHE A 408 -7.07 -4.69 -14.05
N ALA A 409 -6.73 -3.87 -15.04
CA ALA A 409 -7.67 -2.98 -15.74
C ALA A 409 -8.85 -3.71 -16.40
N ARG A 410 -8.71 -5.01 -16.70
CA ARG A 410 -9.76 -5.87 -17.28
C ARG A 410 -9.94 -7.19 -16.52
N ALA A 411 -9.51 -7.23 -15.27
CA ALA A 411 -9.68 -8.44 -14.44
C ALA A 411 -11.15 -8.69 -14.09
N ILE A 412 -11.98 -7.65 -14.04
CA ILE A 412 -13.43 -7.76 -13.85
C ILE A 412 -14.12 -6.99 -14.98
N VAL A 413 -14.90 -7.69 -15.77
CA VAL A 413 -15.60 -7.14 -16.94
C VAL A 413 -17.10 -7.45 -16.91
N ASN A 414 -17.91 -6.47 -17.26
CA ASN A 414 -19.33 -6.68 -17.49
C ASN A 414 -19.53 -7.10 -18.94
N LYS A 415 -20.17 -8.23 -19.15
CA LYS A 415 -20.59 -8.66 -20.48
C LYS A 415 -22.00 -8.13 -20.69
N SER A 416 -22.14 -7.14 -21.58
CA SER A 416 -23.46 -6.67 -21.98
C SER A 416 -24.26 -7.84 -22.53
N ALA A 417 -25.49 -8.04 -22.06
CA ALA A 417 -26.41 -8.95 -22.69
C ALA A 417 -26.62 -8.49 -24.15
N ALA A 418 -26.27 -9.32 -25.10
CA ALA A 418 -26.63 -9.15 -26.49
C ALA A 418 -28.12 -9.40 -26.70
#